data_577e8a97b7403aceda6ca8fbcc766b66
#
_entry.id   577e8a97b7403aceda6ca8fbcc766b66
#
_cell.length_a   1.000
_cell.length_b   1.000
_cell.length_c   1.000
_cell.angle_alpha   90.00
_cell.angle_beta   90.00
_cell.angle_gamma   90.00
#
_symmetry.space_group_name_H-M   'P 1'
#
loop_
_entity.id
_entity.type
_entity.pdbx_description
1 polymer ?
#
loop_
_entity_poly.entity_id
_entity_poly.type
_entity_poly.pdbx_seq_one_letter_code
_entity_poly.pdbx_strand_id
1 'polypeptide(L)'
;MSRPLRPTFGGILLGYPTNYAAYGALANAGTRIALTMFESSKIPPEWVPILNELDAVIVPSQFCKEIFAECGVEVPIHVVSLGINEVYQPVKRPRNRPLTFLAFLDRGARKGGHAAIQAFCLAFGDRTDVHLILKSRDPKVRLNATNENIDIIQQDMTEQELAALYGRCDVMINANKGEGFGLIPREFAATGGIALTTDWSGTADHLDKWGWPLPYTLVPADWTGIQKFDDVDLGVWAEPDIEAIAARLVEIANNRNTYQTAAYSRAANVHQLYSWPRFANHVHAIWENAANGH
;
A
#
# COMPACT_ATOMS: atom_id res chain seq x y z
N MET A 1 20.78 42.77 8.83
CA MET A 1 20.19 42.47 7.51
C MET A 1 18.81 41.89 7.77
N SER A 2 17.74 42.57 7.35
CA SER A 2 16.37 42.06 7.48
C SER A 2 16.22 40.82 6.55
N ARG A 3 15.75 39.70 7.10
CA ARG A 3 15.38 38.52 6.30
C ARG A 3 14.33 38.95 5.25
N PRO A 4 14.45 38.57 3.99
CA PRO A 4 13.41 38.85 3.02
C PRO A 4 12.10 38.23 3.52
N LEU A 5 11.01 39.02 3.43
CA LEU A 5 9.66 38.51 3.75
C LEU A 5 9.35 37.32 2.88
N ARG A 6 9.08 36.16 3.50
CA ARG A 6 8.62 34.99 2.78
C ARG A 6 7.21 35.25 2.21
N PRO A 7 6.85 34.65 1.07
CA PRO A 7 5.48 34.70 0.58
C PRO A 7 4.48 34.28 1.66
N THR A 8 3.30 34.88 1.69
CA THR A 8 2.25 34.62 2.70
C THR A 8 1.44 33.35 2.39
N PHE A 9 1.71 32.66 1.28
CA PHE A 9 1.07 31.42 0.91
C PHE A 9 2.04 30.24 1.08
N GLY A 10 1.49 29.06 1.27
CA GLY A 10 2.25 27.84 1.39
C GLY A 10 1.75 26.73 0.47
N GLY A 11 2.48 25.64 0.40
CA GLY A 11 2.14 24.50 -0.47
C GLY A 11 2.48 23.15 0.14
N ILE A 12 1.58 22.16 -0.09
CA ILE A 12 1.87 20.76 0.11
C ILE A 12 2.25 20.16 -1.24
N LEU A 13 3.46 19.64 -1.33
CA LEU A 13 4.04 19.06 -2.54
C LEU A 13 3.82 17.56 -2.52
N LEU A 14 2.96 17.05 -3.42
CA LEU A 14 2.58 15.65 -3.46
C LEU A 14 3.38 14.87 -4.51
N GLY A 15 3.86 13.68 -4.17
CA GLY A 15 4.51 12.73 -5.07
C GLY A 15 6.03 12.71 -4.96
N TYR A 16 6.71 12.33 -6.02
CA TYR A 16 8.17 12.21 -6.01
C TYR A 16 8.87 13.57 -5.97
N PRO A 17 9.84 13.76 -5.05
CA PRO A 17 10.56 15.03 -4.88
C PRO A 17 11.14 15.63 -6.16
N THR A 18 11.67 14.79 -7.06
CA THR A 18 12.19 15.24 -8.35
C THR A 18 11.17 15.95 -9.25
N ASN A 19 9.87 15.80 -8.95
CA ASN A 19 8.80 16.47 -9.70
C ASN A 19 8.38 17.82 -9.09
N TYR A 20 8.89 18.21 -7.91
CA TYR A 20 8.41 19.39 -7.19
C TYR A 20 8.68 20.70 -7.93
N ALA A 21 9.74 20.78 -8.72
CA ALA A 21 9.99 21.94 -9.58
C ALA A 21 8.84 22.23 -10.57
N ALA A 22 8.05 21.22 -10.96
CA ALA A 22 6.91 21.37 -11.86
C ALA A 22 5.70 22.07 -11.19
N TYR A 23 5.68 22.22 -9.86
CA TYR A 23 4.61 22.90 -9.15
C TYR A 23 4.70 24.43 -9.21
N GLY A 24 5.68 24.99 -9.93
CA GLY A 24 5.79 26.43 -10.22
C GLY A 24 5.79 27.31 -8.96
N ALA A 25 4.76 28.13 -8.78
CA ALA A 25 4.68 29.06 -7.64
C ALA A 25 4.70 28.36 -6.27
N LEU A 26 4.17 27.13 -6.15
CA LEU A 26 4.17 26.38 -4.89
C LEU A 26 5.58 25.96 -4.48
N ALA A 27 6.47 25.70 -5.44
CA ALA A 27 7.87 25.38 -5.17
C ALA A 27 8.63 26.55 -4.49
N ASN A 28 8.11 27.78 -4.63
CA ASN A 28 8.65 28.99 -4.03
C ASN A 28 7.76 29.56 -2.91
N ALA A 29 6.82 28.76 -2.38
CA ALA A 29 5.95 29.17 -1.30
C ALA A 29 6.72 29.47 0.00
N GLY A 30 6.14 30.23 0.91
CA GLY A 30 6.73 30.57 2.21
C GLY A 30 6.87 29.35 3.11
N THR A 31 5.83 28.51 3.17
CA THR A 31 5.83 27.22 3.86
C THR A 31 5.67 26.09 2.85
N ARG A 32 6.57 25.13 2.86
CA ARG A 32 6.60 24.00 1.91
C ARG A 32 6.73 22.69 2.65
N ILE A 33 5.75 21.83 2.49
CA ILE A 33 5.71 20.50 3.13
C ILE A 33 5.62 19.45 2.04
N ALA A 34 6.50 18.43 2.05
CA ALA A 34 6.35 17.26 1.20
C ALA A 34 5.30 16.32 1.75
N LEU A 35 4.51 15.71 0.86
CA LEU A 35 3.73 14.49 1.14
C LEU A 35 4.19 13.42 0.16
N THR A 36 4.99 12.48 0.63
CA THR A 36 5.67 11.49 -0.22
C THR A 36 5.84 10.16 0.49
N MET A 37 6.25 9.14 -0.24
CA MET A 37 6.52 7.80 0.26
C MET A 37 7.49 7.07 -0.66
N PHE A 38 8.06 5.97 -0.17
CA PHE A 38 8.86 5.06 -0.98
C PHE A 38 8.67 3.60 -0.55
N GLU A 39 9.06 2.63 -1.38
CA GLU A 39 8.64 1.25 -1.24
C GLU A 39 9.80 0.24 -1.12
N SER A 40 11.03 0.73 -0.97
CA SER A 40 12.22 -0.08 -0.65
C SER A 40 13.03 0.57 0.48
N SER A 41 14.05 -0.12 0.99
CA SER A 41 14.75 0.32 2.21
C SER A 41 15.66 1.54 2.04
N LYS A 42 15.82 2.06 0.82
CA LYS A 42 16.52 3.32 0.55
C LYS A 42 15.71 4.15 -0.43
N ILE A 43 15.70 5.47 -0.22
CA ILE A 43 15.14 6.43 -1.18
C ILE A 43 16.20 6.85 -2.20
N PRO A 44 15.81 7.34 -3.40
CA PRO A 44 16.75 7.88 -4.37
C PRO A 44 17.60 9.01 -3.74
N PRO A 45 18.95 8.96 -3.88
CA PRO A 45 19.85 9.92 -3.24
C PRO A 45 19.55 11.38 -3.59
N GLU A 46 19.10 11.63 -4.82
CA GLU A 46 18.72 12.96 -5.29
C GLU A 46 17.49 13.55 -4.60
N TRP A 47 16.70 12.74 -3.87
CA TRP A 47 15.55 13.23 -3.10
C TRP A 47 15.99 13.96 -1.83
N VAL A 48 17.08 13.53 -1.22
CA VAL A 48 17.53 14.04 0.09
C VAL A 48 17.79 15.54 0.07
N PRO A 49 18.62 16.12 -0.84
CA PRO A 49 18.82 17.56 -0.87
C PRO A 49 17.52 18.34 -1.15
N ILE A 50 16.63 17.81 -2.00
CA ILE A 50 15.33 18.45 -2.30
C ILE A 50 14.44 18.51 -1.05
N LEU A 51 14.38 17.42 -0.29
CA LEU A 51 13.57 17.33 0.91
C LEU A 51 14.13 18.20 2.03
N ASN A 52 15.45 18.29 2.16
CA ASN A 52 16.10 19.12 3.18
C ASN A 52 15.98 20.64 2.94
N GLU A 53 15.51 21.05 1.77
CA GLU A 53 15.14 22.45 1.50
C GLU A 53 13.71 22.81 1.95
N LEU A 54 12.92 21.85 2.40
CA LEU A 54 11.52 22.03 2.81
C LEU A 54 11.41 22.29 4.31
N ASP A 55 10.22 22.65 4.77
CA ASP A 55 9.97 22.92 6.20
C ASP A 55 9.61 21.63 6.97
N ALA A 56 9.03 20.64 6.29
CA ALA A 56 8.74 19.32 6.84
C ALA A 56 8.45 18.29 5.73
N VAL A 57 8.49 17.02 6.12
CA VAL A 57 8.07 15.87 5.27
C VAL A 57 6.97 15.11 6.00
N ILE A 58 5.90 14.82 5.30
CA ILE A 58 4.82 13.91 5.72
C ILE A 58 4.98 12.61 4.95
N VAL A 59 4.99 11.51 5.68
CA VAL A 59 5.03 10.14 5.14
C VAL A 59 3.89 9.30 5.72
N PRO A 60 3.36 8.29 5.00
CA PRO A 60 2.16 7.59 5.43
C PRO A 60 2.39 6.47 6.44
N SER A 61 3.64 6.07 6.71
CA SER A 61 3.98 4.92 7.54
C SER A 61 5.25 5.16 8.37
N GLN A 62 5.37 4.41 9.45
CA GLN A 62 6.57 4.42 10.28
C GLN A 62 7.79 3.94 9.48
N PHE A 63 7.61 2.92 8.63
CA PHE A 63 8.63 2.45 7.69
C PHE A 63 9.18 3.59 6.82
N CYS A 64 8.32 4.39 6.20
CA CYS A 64 8.76 5.53 5.40
C CYS A 64 9.54 6.55 6.23
N LYS A 65 9.11 6.83 7.47
CA LYS A 65 9.84 7.73 8.37
C LYS A 65 11.26 7.24 8.62
N GLU A 66 11.42 5.96 8.92
CA GLU A 66 12.71 5.34 9.22
C GLU A 66 13.65 5.41 8.03
N ILE A 67 13.22 4.95 6.85
CA ILE A 67 14.07 4.95 5.66
C ILE A 67 14.44 6.36 5.19
N PHE A 68 13.55 7.35 5.34
CA PHE A 68 13.86 8.74 4.98
C PHE A 68 14.91 9.33 5.92
N ALA A 69 14.76 9.11 7.23
CA ALA A 69 15.74 9.57 8.22
C ALA A 69 17.10 8.88 8.05
N GLU A 70 17.12 7.56 7.84
CA GLU A 70 18.35 6.78 7.62
C GLU A 70 19.07 7.19 6.34
N CYS A 71 18.35 7.65 5.31
CA CYS A 71 18.93 8.17 4.08
C CYS A 71 19.42 9.62 4.17
N GLY A 72 19.26 10.31 5.32
CA GLY A 72 19.80 11.65 5.56
C GLY A 72 18.80 12.80 5.36
N VAL A 73 17.49 12.54 5.45
CA VAL A 73 16.50 13.61 5.54
C VAL A 73 16.51 14.15 6.97
N GLU A 74 16.91 15.43 7.13
CA GLU A 74 17.15 16.10 8.42
C GLU A 74 15.99 16.96 8.89
N VAL A 75 15.12 17.39 7.98
CA VAL A 75 13.93 18.18 8.34
C VAL A 75 12.92 17.32 9.10
N PRO A 76 11.99 17.91 9.89
CA PRO A 76 10.98 17.15 10.63
C PRO A 76 10.20 16.19 9.73
N ILE A 77 10.20 14.88 10.07
CA ILE A 77 9.45 13.84 9.36
C ILE A 77 8.26 13.42 10.23
N HIS A 78 7.06 13.62 9.71
CA HIS A 78 5.80 13.31 10.39
C HIS A 78 5.13 12.10 9.75
N VAL A 79 4.70 11.13 10.57
CA VAL A 79 3.90 10.00 10.11
C VAL A 79 2.43 10.37 10.18
N VAL A 80 1.77 10.39 9.01
CA VAL A 80 0.34 10.64 8.89
C VAL A 80 -0.27 9.60 7.97
N SER A 81 -0.88 8.57 8.55
CA SER A 81 -1.52 7.48 7.81
C SER A 81 -2.64 8.01 6.92
N LEU A 82 -2.69 7.54 5.67
CA LEU A 82 -3.73 7.89 4.71
C LEU A 82 -5.10 7.40 5.19
N GLY A 83 -6.16 8.05 4.71
CA GLY A 83 -7.54 7.63 4.97
C GLY A 83 -8.00 6.50 4.05
N ILE A 84 -8.99 5.74 4.52
CA ILE A 84 -9.76 4.79 3.71
C ILE A 84 -11.09 5.45 3.38
N ASN A 85 -11.53 5.30 2.12
CA ASN A 85 -12.79 5.87 1.66
C ASN A 85 -13.99 5.17 2.32
N GLU A 86 -15.01 5.95 2.66
CA GLU A 86 -16.23 5.48 3.34
C GLU A 86 -17.05 4.49 2.50
N VAL A 87 -16.79 4.35 1.22
CA VAL A 87 -17.44 3.35 0.36
C VAL A 87 -17.10 1.91 0.77
N TYR A 88 -15.92 1.70 1.38
CA TYR A 88 -15.46 0.37 1.80
C TYR A 88 -16.04 -0.04 3.16
N GLN A 89 -17.35 -0.31 3.20
CA GLN A 89 -18.06 -0.72 4.41
C GLN A 89 -18.02 -2.23 4.65
N PRO A 90 -18.09 -2.68 5.92
CA PRO A 90 -18.13 -4.10 6.24
C PRO A 90 -19.31 -4.83 5.59
N VAL A 91 -19.04 -5.90 4.86
CA VAL A 91 -20.01 -6.74 4.17
C VAL A 91 -19.98 -8.16 4.73
N LYS A 92 -21.15 -8.70 5.10
CA LYS A 92 -21.29 -10.12 5.46
C LYS A 92 -21.19 -10.99 4.20
N ARG A 93 -20.24 -11.92 4.20
CA ARG A 93 -19.97 -12.81 3.07
C ARG A 93 -20.72 -14.13 3.20
N PRO A 94 -21.47 -14.58 2.13
CA PRO A 94 -22.14 -15.88 2.15
C PRO A 94 -21.13 -17.02 2.25
N ARG A 95 -21.50 -18.09 2.96
CA ARG A 95 -20.62 -19.25 3.17
C ARG A 95 -20.95 -20.44 2.25
N ASN A 96 -22.10 -20.40 1.57
CA ASN A 96 -22.60 -21.45 0.68
C ASN A 96 -22.14 -21.29 -0.78
N ARG A 97 -20.95 -20.74 -0.98
CA ARG A 97 -20.28 -20.57 -2.27
C ARG A 97 -18.80 -20.93 -2.17
N PRO A 98 -18.09 -21.13 -3.27
CA PRO A 98 -16.64 -21.30 -3.25
C PRO A 98 -15.94 -20.18 -2.46
N LEU A 99 -14.88 -20.53 -1.73
CA LEU A 99 -14.03 -19.56 -1.05
C LEU A 99 -13.29 -18.74 -2.11
N THR A 100 -13.57 -17.44 -2.17
CA THR A 100 -13.09 -16.58 -3.24
C THR A 100 -11.92 -15.75 -2.78
N PHE A 101 -10.79 -15.92 -3.45
CA PHE A 101 -9.57 -15.15 -3.28
C PHE A 101 -9.51 -14.00 -4.29
N LEU A 102 -8.79 -12.94 -3.94
CA LEU A 102 -8.52 -11.79 -4.78
C LEU A 102 -7.02 -11.48 -4.74
N ALA A 103 -6.43 -11.25 -5.90
CA ALA A 103 -5.09 -10.68 -6.00
C ALA A 103 -5.04 -9.64 -7.10
N PHE A 104 -4.11 -8.67 -6.96
CA PHE A 104 -3.89 -7.66 -7.98
C PHE A 104 -2.69 -8.06 -8.84
N LEU A 105 -2.87 -8.04 -10.15
CA LEU A 105 -1.85 -8.35 -11.14
C LEU A 105 -1.53 -7.08 -11.95
N ASP A 106 -0.86 -6.15 -11.30
CA ASP A 106 -0.36 -4.93 -11.96
C ASP A 106 1.05 -5.18 -12.53
N ARG A 107 1.50 -4.28 -13.42
CA ARG A 107 2.85 -4.35 -13.98
C ARG A 107 3.91 -4.23 -12.90
N GLY A 108 4.98 -5.00 -13.07
CA GLY A 108 6.14 -5.01 -12.19
C GLY A 108 6.08 -6.04 -11.06
N ALA A 109 7.24 -6.56 -10.72
CA ALA A 109 7.41 -7.62 -9.72
C ALA A 109 7.01 -7.19 -8.31
N ARG A 110 7.10 -5.87 -8.01
CA ARG A 110 6.88 -5.32 -6.67
C ARG A 110 5.49 -5.60 -6.10
N LYS A 111 4.45 -5.62 -6.92
CA LYS A 111 3.07 -5.84 -6.45
C LYS A 111 2.76 -7.30 -6.09
N GLY A 112 3.65 -8.25 -6.44
CA GLY A 112 3.57 -9.65 -5.99
C GLY A 112 2.43 -10.47 -6.59
N GLY A 113 1.77 -10.00 -7.65
CA GLY A 113 0.65 -10.72 -8.27
C GLY A 113 1.01 -12.10 -8.77
N HIS A 114 2.21 -12.28 -9.32
CA HIS A 114 2.69 -13.60 -9.76
C HIS A 114 2.93 -14.56 -8.57
N ALA A 115 3.48 -14.06 -7.45
CA ALA A 115 3.64 -14.87 -6.24
C ALA A 115 2.29 -15.32 -5.68
N ALA A 116 1.28 -14.46 -5.71
CA ALA A 116 -0.08 -14.80 -5.30
C ALA A 116 -0.69 -15.92 -6.16
N ILE A 117 -0.50 -15.86 -7.50
CA ILE A 117 -0.96 -16.90 -8.43
C ILE A 117 -0.25 -18.22 -8.13
N GLN A 118 1.08 -18.21 -8.02
CA GLN A 118 1.87 -19.42 -7.76
C GLN A 118 1.47 -20.07 -6.44
N ALA A 119 1.31 -19.28 -5.37
CA ALA A 119 0.87 -19.78 -4.08
C ALA A 119 -0.55 -20.37 -4.13
N PHE A 120 -1.48 -19.74 -4.86
CA PHE A 120 -2.82 -20.27 -5.04
C PHE A 120 -2.82 -21.60 -5.80
N CYS A 121 -2.08 -21.70 -6.91
CA CYS A 121 -1.95 -22.93 -7.69
C CYS A 121 -1.30 -24.05 -6.85
N LEU A 122 -0.26 -23.73 -6.05
CA LEU A 122 0.40 -24.69 -5.17
C LEU A 122 -0.55 -25.18 -4.07
N ALA A 123 -1.37 -24.29 -3.49
CA ALA A 123 -2.30 -24.61 -2.42
C ALA A 123 -3.48 -25.48 -2.89
N PHE A 124 -4.00 -25.23 -4.08
CA PHE A 124 -5.33 -25.71 -4.44
C PHE A 124 -5.40 -26.46 -5.78
N GLY A 125 -4.46 -26.23 -6.72
CA GLY A 125 -4.54 -26.80 -8.06
C GLY A 125 -5.90 -26.51 -8.72
N ASP A 126 -6.60 -27.54 -9.18
CA ASP A 126 -7.89 -27.45 -9.90
C ASP A 126 -9.12 -27.66 -8.99
N ARG A 127 -8.99 -27.45 -7.67
CA ARG A 127 -10.13 -27.54 -6.74
C ARG A 127 -11.25 -26.59 -7.14
N THR A 128 -12.50 -27.08 -7.14
CA THR A 128 -13.70 -26.34 -7.57
C THR A 128 -14.41 -25.59 -6.43
N ASP A 129 -14.05 -25.87 -5.18
CA ASP A 129 -14.60 -25.21 -3.98
C ASP A 129 -13.83 -23.96 -3.57
N VAL A 130 -12.81 -23.60 -4.34
CA VAL A 130 -12.02 -22.36 -4.23
C VAL A 130 -11.93 -21.66 -5.57
N HIS A 131 -11.82 -20.32 -5.55
CA HIS A 131 -11.76 -19.51 -6.75
C HIS A 131 -10.83 -18.32 -6.57
N LEU A 132 -9.98 -18.00 -7.55
CA LEU A 132 -9.12 -16.83 -7.56
C LEU A 132 -9.58 -15.81 -8.60
N ILE A 133 -9.84 -14.61 -8.17
CA ILE A 133 -10.06 -13.46 -9.06
C ILE A 133 -8.77 -12.64 -9.11
N LEU A 134 -8.25 -12.45 -10.31
CA LEU A 134 -7.12 -11.58 -10.56
C LEU A 134 -7.64 -10.25 -11.12
N LYS A 135 -7.33 -9.16 -10.43
CA LYS A 135 -7.69 -7.82 -10.90
C LYS A 135 -6.46 -7.14 -11.50
N SER A 136 -6.57 -6.68 -12.73
CA SER A 136 -5.54 -5.89 -13.40
C SER A 136 -6.14 -4.67 -14.09
N ARG A 137 -5.37 -3.59 -14.16
CA ARG A 137 -5.66 -2.43 -15.03
C ARG A 137 -4.96 -2.54 -16.37
N ASP A 138 -4.01 -3.47 -16.50
CA ASP A 138 -3.30 -3.68 -17.78
C ASP A 138 -4.08 -4.62 -18.69
N PRO A 139 -4.62 -4.13 -19.82
CA PRO A 139 -5.37 -4.95 -20.75
C PRO A 139 -4.47 -5.94 -21.52
N LYS A 140 -3.15 -5.84 -21.40
CA LYS A 140 -2.18 -6.70 -22.07
C LYS A 140 -1.74 -7.90 -21.21
N VAL A 141 -2.08 -7.92 -19.94
CA VAL A 141 -1.79 -9.06 -19.09
C VAL A 141 -2.49 -10.30 -19.67
N ARG A 142 -1.76 -11.39 -19.79
CA ARG A 142 -2.29 -12.68 -20.20
C ARG A 142 -1.88 -13.70 -19.13
N LEU A 143 -2.82 -14.56 -18.78
CA LEU A 143 -2.55 -15.70 -17.97
C LEU A 143 -2.24 -16.89 -18.89
N ASN A 144 -1.12 -17.52 -18.65
CA ASN A 144 -0.82 -18.83 -19.24
C ASN A 144 -1.43 -19.97 -18.37
N ALA A 145 -2.25 -19.61 -17.37
CA ALA A 145 -2.90 -20.58 -16.50
C ALA A 145 -4.15 -21.14 -17.17
N THR A 146 -4.23 -22.48 -17.21
CA THR A 146 -5.38 -23.24 -17.71
C THR A 146 -6.35 -23.65 -16.62
N ASN A 147 -6.14 -23.15 -15.38
CA ASN A 147 -6.95 -23.54 -14.23
C ASN A 147 -8.35 -22.92 -14.33
N GLU A 148 -9.38 -23.73 -14.36
CA GLU A 148 -10.79 -23.30 -14.46
C GLU A 148 -11.28 -22.51 -13.23
N ASN A 149 -10.53 -22.54 -12.12
CA ASN A 149 -10.84 -21.82 -10.89
C ASN A 149 -10.10 -20.46 -10.76
N ILE A 150 -9.57 -19.92 -11.87
CA ILE A 150 -8.89 -18.63 -11.92
C ILE A 150 -9.51 -17.74 -13.00
N ASP A 151 -10.11 -16.63 -12.58
CA ASP A 151 -10.62 -15.59 -13.48
C ASP A 151 -9.76 -14.33 -13.46
N ILE A 152 -9.74 -13.60 -14.56
CA ILE A 152 -9.11 -12.30 -14.65
C ILE A 152 -10.11 -11.19 -15.03
N ILE A 153 -10.08 -10.09 -14.28
CA ILE A 153 -10.84 -8.88 -14.54
C ILE A 153 -9.85 -7.79 -15.01
N GLN A 154 -9.93 -7.43 -16.29
CA GLN A 154 -9.04 -6.46 -16.94
C GLN A 154 -9.81 -5.21 -17.34
N GLN A 155 -10.18 -4.39 -16.35
CA GLN A 155 -10.87 -3.12 -16.60
C GLN A 155 -10.53 -2.13 -15.49
N ASP A 156 -10.65 -0.85 -15.79
CA ASP A 156 -10.71 0.16 -14.74
C ASP A 156 -12.06 0.05 -14.01
N MET A 157 -12.02 0.32 -12.71
CA MET A 157 -13.19 0.27 -11.85
C MET A 157 -13.30 1.57 -11.08
N THR A 158 -14.51 2.06 -10.93
CA THR A 158 -14.84 3.08 -9.94
C THR A 158 -14.64 2.52 -8.52
N GLU A 159 -14.56 3.39 -7.53
CA GLU A 159 -14.45 2.96 -6.12
C GLU A 159 -15.65 2.11 -5.68
N GLN A 160 -16.85 2.41 -6.17
CA GLN A 160 -18.08 1.65 -5.91
C GLN A 160 -18.01 0.23 -6.50
N GLU A 161 -17.52 0.10 -7.73
CA GLU A 161 -17.34 -1.20 -8.40
C GLU A 161 -16.25 -2.02 -7.69
N LEU A 162 -15.17 -1.35 -7.25
CA LEU A 162 -14.09 -2.00 -6.51
C LEU A 162 -14.57 -2.46 -5.13
N ALA A 163 -15.34 -1.64 -4.42
CA ALA A 163 -15.96 -2.02 -3.15
C ALA A 163 -16.92 -3.22 -3.31
N ALA A 164 -17.70 -3.25 -4.41
CA ALA A 164 -18.57 -4.38 -4.75
C ALA A 164 -17.75 -5.65 -5.04
N LEU A 165 -16.63 -5.54 -5.76
CA LEU A 165 -15.69 -6.66 -5.98
C LEU A 165 -15.12 -7.16 -4.64
N TYR A 166 -14.66 -6.26 -3.77
CA TYR A 166 -14.15 -6.61 -2.44
C TYR A 166 -15.21 -7.35 -1.61
N GLY A 167 -16.46 -6.91 -1.65
CA GLY A 167 -17.58 -7.56 -0.95
C GLY A 167 -17.85 -9.00 -1.43
N ARG A 168 -17.49 -9.33 -2.67
CA ARG A 168 -17.63 -10.68 -3.26
C ARG A 168 -16.49 -11.61 -2.94
N CYS A 169 -15.33 -11.11 -2.53
CA CYS A 169 -14.13 -11.88 -2.24
C CYS A 169 -13.99 -12.09 -0.73
N ASP A 170 -13.49 -13.26 -0.33
CA ASP A 170 -13.30 -13.61 1.09
C ASP A 170 -11.90 -13.26 1.59
N VAL A 171 -10.88 -13.49 0.76
CA VAL A 171 -9.47 -13.37 1.09
C VAL A 171 -8.76 -12.54 0.03
N MET A 172 -7.97 -11.57 0.44
CA MET A 172 -7.02 -10.90 -0.45
C MET A 172 -5.61 -11.45 -0.22
N ILE A 173 -4.93 -11.80 -1.30
CA ILE A 173 -3.51 -12.18 -1.29
C ILE A 173 -2.71 -10.97 -1.81
N ASN A 174 -2.14 -10.19 -0.90
CA ASN A 174 -1.31 -9.05 -1.23
C ASN A 174 0.17 -9.37 -0.93
N ALA A 175 0.78 -10.20 -1.77
CA ALA A 175 2.16 -10.65 -1.65
C ALA A 175 3.15 -9.58 -2.18
N ASN A 176 2.96 -8.33 -1.78
CA ASN A 176 3.79 -7.21 -2.23
C ASN A 176 5.24 -7.32 -1.73
N LYS A 177 6.19 -6.78 -2.49
CA LYS A 177 7.59 -6.70 -2.09
C LYS A 177 7.90 -5.43 -1.30
N GLY A 178 7.03 -4.43 -1.36
CA GLY A 178 7.13 -3.17 -0.63
C GLY A 178 6.04 -2.20 -1.03
N GLU A 179 5.53 -1.47 -0.04
CA GLU A 179 4.51 -0.44 -0.16
C GLU A 179 4.84 0.73 0.78
N GLY A 180 4.65 1.95 0.33
CA GLY A 180 4.76 3.11 1.22
C GLY A 180 3.67 3.15 2.29
N PHE A 181 2.47 2.62 1.96
CA PHE A 181 1.34 2.50 2.88
C PHE A 181 0.54 1.21 2.67
N GLY A 182 0.17 0.88 1.43
CA GLY A 182 -0.68 -0.26 1.12
C GLY A 182 -2.18 0.05 1.32
N LEU A 183 -2.73 0.97 0.52
CA LEU A 183 -4.16 1.28 0.53
C LEU A 183 -5.01 0.06 0.22
N ILE A 184 -4.69 -0.66 -0.86
CA ILE A 184 -5.48 -1.80 -1.37
C ILE A 184 -5.80 -2.85 -0.30
N PRO A 185 -4.83 -3.42 0.45
CA PRO A 185 -5.14 -4.41 1.48
C PRO A 185 -5.92 -3.82 2.66
N ARG A 186 -5.74 -2.55 3.00
CA ARG A 186 -6.50 -1.87 4.05
C ARG A 186 -7.94 -1.59 3.62
N GLU A 187 -8.18 -1.14 2.39
CA GLU A 187 -9.51 -1.00 1.81
C GLU A 187 -10.28 -2.32 1.82
N PHE A 188 -9.61 -3.41 1.43
CA PHE A 188 -10.19 -4.75 1.49
C PHE A 188 -10.52 -5.16 2.93
N ALA A 189 -9.61 -4.93 3.89
CA ALA A 189 -9.84 -5.20 5.30
C ALA A 189 -10.98 -4.35 5.88
N ALA A 190 -11.15 -3.10 5.42
CA ALA A 190 -12.27 -2.23 5.79
C ALA A 190 -13.62 -2.84 5.43
N THR A 191 -13.69 -3.64 4.34
CA THR A 191 -14.91 -4.38 3.98
C THR A 191 -15.15 -5.64 4.83
N GLY A 192 -14.30 -5.93 5.81
CA GLY A 192 -14.36 -7.15 6.63
C GLY A 192 -13.85 -8.40 5.91
N GLY A 193 -13.00 -8.23 4.88
CA GLY A 193 -12.30 -9.31 4.19
C GLY A 193 -11.04 -9.76 4.92
N ILE A 194 -10.60 -10.99 4.70
CA ILE A 194 -9.36 -11.54 5.24
C ILE A 194 -8.20 -10.99 4.40
N ALA A 195 -7.54 -9.93 4.87
CA ALA A 195 -6.41 -9.34 4.16
C ALA A 195 -5.11 -10.02 4.58
N LEU A 196 -4.48 -10.74 3.65
CA LEU A 196 -3.12 -11.25 3.81
C LEU A 196 -2.15 -10.29 3.14
N THR A 197 -1.12 -9.85 3.84
CA THR A 197 -0.10 -8.97 3.24
C THR A 197 1.28 -9.28 3.78
N THR A 198 2.31 -9.03 2.97
CA THR A 198 3.70 -9.16 3.40
C THR A 198 3.94 -8.30 4.63
N ASP A 199 4.51 -8.90 5.69
CA ASP A 199 4.77 -8.25 6.98
C ASP A 199 6.04 -7.41 6.93
N TRP A 200 6.13 -6.54 5.93
CA TRP A 200 7.24 -5.64 5.70
C TRP A 200 6.77 -4.33 5.08
N SER A 201 7.57 -3.27 5.28
CA SER A 201 7.31 -1.92 4.78
C SER A 201 6.04 -1.27 5.35
N GLY A 202 5.46 -0.31 4.64
CA GLY A 202 4.27 0.40 5.11
C GLY A 202 3.04 -0.49 5.35
N THR A 203 3.00 -1.71 4.83
CA THR A 203 1.91 -2.66 5.13
C THR A 203 2.02 -3.30 6.51
N ALA A 204 3.21 -3.34 7.11
CA ALA A 204 3.41 -3.90 8.44
C ALA A 204 2.85 -3.02 9.57
N ASP A 205 2.67 -1.71 9.33
CA ASP A 205 2.15 -0.79 10.33
C ASP A 205 0.76 -1.23 10.84
N HIS A 206 0.71 -1.58 12.14
CA HIS A 206 -0.50 -2.05 12.83
C HIS A 206 -1.17 -3.28 12.18
N LEU A 207 -0.40 -4.13 11.47
CA LEU A 207 -0.95 -5.27 10.73
C LEU A 207 -1.75 -6.22 11.62
N ASP A 208 -1.34 -6.41 12.86
CA ASP A 208 -2.06 -7.21 13.87
C ASP A 208 -3.51 -6.73 14.15
N LYS A 209 -3.81 -5.47 13.88
CA LYS A 209 -5.13 -4.87 14.09
C LYS A 209 -6.08 -5.07 12.92
N TRP A 210 -5.56 -5.27 11.68
CA TRP A 210 -6.40 -5.23 10.49
C TRP A 210 -6.20 -6.39 9.51
N GLY A 211 -5.06 -7.08 9.54
CA GLY A 211 -4.72 -8.12 8.56
C GLY A 211 -3.99 -9.31 9.16
N TRP A 212 -3.40 -10.13 8.32
CA TRP A 212 -2.58 -11.28 8.68
C TRP A 212 -1.27 -11.24 7.91
N PRO A 213 -0.13 -11.53 8.59
CA PRO A 213 1.18 -11.48 7.99
C PRO A 213 1.42 -12.61 6.98
N LEU A 214 2.09 -12.28 5.90
CA LEU A 214 2.74 -13.21 4.99
C LEU A 214 4.25 -13.15 5.21
N PRO A 215 4.92 -14.31 5.38
CA PRO A 215 6.35 -14.37 5.57
C PRO A 215 7.12 -14.01 4.28
N TYR A 216 8.35 -13.56 4.47
CA TYR A 216 9.22 -13.08 3.40
C TYR A 216 10.69 -13.25 3.75
N THR A 217 11.57 -13.07 2.77
CA THR A 217 13.02 -12.83 2.95
C THR A 217 13.39 -11.48 2.34
N LEU A 218 14.44 -10.84 2.84
CA LEU A 218 14.91 -9.59 2.23
C LEU A 218 15.90 -9.91 1.09
N VAL A 219 15.68 -9.27 -0.05
CA VAL A 219 16.51 -9.37 -1.24
C VAL A 219 16.82 -7.98 -1.79
N PRO A 220 17.88 -7.78 -2.58
CA PRO A 220 18.13 -6.51 -3.25
C PRO A 220 16.91 -6.04 -4.04
N ALA A 221 16.57 -4.76 -3.93
CA ALA A 221 15.40 -4.19 -4.61
C ALA A 221 15.69 -4.02 -6.10
N ASP A 222 14.92 -4.72 -6.93
CA ASP A 222 15.03 -4.65 -8.39
C ASP A 222 13.98 -3.69 -8.98
N TRP A 223 14.40 -2.48 -9.28
CA TRP A 223 13.60 -1.44 -9.92
C TRP A 223 13.79 -1.35 -11.43
N THR A 224 14.37 -2.38 -12.05
CA THR A 224 14.62 -2.46 -13.49
C THR A 224 13.36 -2.17 -14.31
N GLY A 225 13.51 -1.33 -15.33
CA GLY A 225 12.41 -0.91 -16.19
C GLY A 225 11.64 0.32 -15.68
N ILE A 226 12.05 0.89 -14.55
CA ILE A 226 11.61 2.21 -14.11
C ILE A 226 12.77 3.18 -14.35
N GLN A 227 12.86 3.76 -15.55
CA GLN A 227 13.99 4.55 -16.04
C GLN A 227 14.59 5.57 -15.07
N LYS A 228 13.79 6.07 -14.12
CA LYS A 228 14.26 7.03 -13.10
C LYS A 228 15.16 6.39 -12.03
N PHE A 229 15.18 5.07 -11.95
CA PHE A 229 15.86 4.31 -10.91
C PHE A 229 16.85 3.27 -11.45
N ASP A 230 17.08 3.27 -12.76
CA ASP A 230 18.08 2.41 -13.38
C ASP A 230 19.47 2.74 -12.77
N ASP A 231 20.21 1.71 -12.39
CA ASP A 231 21.55 1.80 -11.78
C ASP A 231 21.64 2.51 -10.41
N VAL A 232 20.50 2.74 -9.73
CA VAL A 232 20.48 3.32 -8.37
C VAL A 232 20.34 2.21 -7.33
N ASP A 233 21.21 2.19 -6.32
CA ASP A 233 21.05 1.33 -5.15
C ASP A 233 19.91 1.84 -4.27
N LEU A 234 18.77 1.17 -4.36
CA LEU A 234 17.59 1.45 -3.54
C LEU A 234 17.39 0.46 -2.38
N GLY A 235 18.47 -0.25 -2.02
CA GLY A 235 18.50 -1.14 -0.87
C GLY A 235 17.80 -2.47 -1.11
N VAL A 236 16.94 -2.86 -0.20
CA VAL A 236 16.24 -4.15 -0.21
C VAL A 236 14.73 -3.98 -0.23
N TRP A 237 14.05 -5.05 -0.62
CA TRP A 237 12.62 -5.25 -0.44
C TRP A 237 12.32 -6.69 -0.02
N ALA A 238 11.06 -6.99 0.30
CA ALA A 238 10.62 -8.32 0.68
C ALA A 238 10.41 -9.21 -0.56
N GLU A 239 10.95 -10.42 -0.54
CA GLU A 239 10.57 -11.50 -1.46
C GLU A 239 9.59 -12.43 -0.72
N PRO A 240 8.31 -12.52 -1.12
CA PRO A 240 7.32 -13.35 -0.46
C PRO A 240 7.67 -14.84 -0.54
N ASP A 241 7.46 -15.57 0.57
CA ASP A 241 7.63 -17.02 0.62
C ASP A 241 6.39 -17.72 0.07
N ILE A 242 6.48 -18.20 -1.16
CA ILE A 242 5.36 -18.81 -1.91
C ILE A 242 4.82 -20.05 -1.20
N GLU A 243 5.68 -20.91 -0.66
CA GLU A 243 5.28 -22.15 0.01
C GLU A 243 4.56 -21.84 1.33
N ALA A 244 5.07 -20.90 2.10
CA ALA A 244 4.43 -20.45 3.32
C ALA A 244 3.11 -19.72 3.06
N ILE A 245 3.01 -18.94 1.98
CA ILE A 245 1.74 -18.37 1.53
C ILE A 245 0.75 -19.48 1.20
N ALA A 246 1.13 -20.46 0.39
CA ALA A 246 0.26 -21.59 0.02
C ALA A 246 -0.26 -22.34 1.26
N ALA A 247 0.61 -22.63 2.23
CA ALA A 247 0.22 -23.23 3.49
C ALA A 247 -0.81 -22.38 4.26
N ARG A 248 -0.63 -21.05 4.29
CA ARG A 248 -1.57 -20.11 4.91
C ARG A 248 -2.93 -20.10 4.20
N LEU A 249 -2.96 -20.19 2.87
CA LEU A 249 -4.21 -20.26 2.10
C LEU A 249 -5.00 -21.54 2.45
N VAL A 250 -4.33 -22.69 2.56
CA VAL A 250 -4.94 -23.95 2.99
C VAL A 250 -5.47 -23.86 4.42
N GLU A 251 -4.70 -23.28 5.34
CA GLU A 251 -5.14 -23.06 6.73
C GLU A 251 -6.42 -22.24 6.80
N ILE A 252 -6.51 -21.14 6.03
CA ILE A 252 -7.70 -20.30 5.96
C ILE A 252 -8.88 -21.06 5.39
N ALA A 253 -8.68 -21.84 4.32
CA ALA A 253 -9.74 -22.65 3.72
C ALA A 253 -10.33 -23.64 4.73
N ASN A 254 -9.48 -24.29 5.51
CA ASN A 254 -9.90 -25.24 6.56
C ASN A 254 -10.56 -24.59 7.76
N ASN A 255 -10.26 -23.32 8.03
CA ASN A 255 -10.75 -22.54 9.18
C ASN A 255 -11.56 -21.30 8.76
N ARG A 256 -12.22 -21.35 7.59
CA ARG A 256 -12.92 -20.23 6.95
C ARG A 256 -13.77 -19.40 7.93
N ASN A 257 -14.58 -20.07 8.75
CA ASN A 257 -15.51 -19.40 9.66
C ASN A 257 -14.80 -18.55 10.73
N THR A 258 -13.72 -19.07 11.29
CA THR A 258 -12.91 -18.38 12.32
C THR A 258 -12.28 -17.11 11.72
N TYR A 259 -11.64 -17.26 10.55
CA TYR A 259 -10.99 -16.14 9.87
C TYR A 259 -11.99 -15.07 9.42
N GLN A 260 -13.12 -15.45 8.82
CA GLN A 260 -14.15 -14.51 8.39
C GLN A 260 -14.75 -13.73 9.56
N THR A 261 -14.99 -14.39 10.71
CA THR A 261 -15.50 -13.73 11.90
C THR A 261 -14.49 -12.73 12.45
N ALA A 262 -13.22 -13.11 12.54
CA ALA A 262 -12.16 -12.23 12.99
C ALA A 262 -11.94 -11.03 12.03
N ALA A 263 -11.96 -11.27 10.71
CA ALA A 263 -11.81 -10.22 9.70
C ALA A 263 -12.93 -9.19 9.80
N TYR A 264 -14.17 -9.65 9.92
CA TYR A 264 -15.33 -8.77 10.07
C TYR A 264 -15.22 -7.87 11.31
N SER A 265 -14.75 -8.43 12.43
CA SER A 265 -14.52 -7.66 13.66
C SER A 265 -13.38 -6.66 13.52
N ARG A 266 -12.32 -7.00 12.77
CA ARG A 266 -11.17 -6.12 12.53
C ARG A 266 -11.48 -4.91 11.63
N ALA A 267 -12.52 -4.97 10.82
CA ALA A 267 -12.91 -3.85 9.96
C ALA A 267 -13.12 -2.54 10.75
N ALA A 268 -13.68 -2.62 11.95
CA ALA A 268 -13.85 -1.46 12.82
C ALA A 268 -12.52 -0.77 13.17
N ASN A 269 -11.45 -1.54 13.37
CA ASN A 269 -10.12 -0.99 13.65
C ASN A 269 -9.59 -0.23 12.43
N VAL A 270 -9.84 -0.72 11.21
CA VAL A 270 -9.42 -0.04 9.97
C VAL A 270 -10.05 1.34 9.90
N HIS A 271 -11.37 1.44 10.07
CA HIS A 271 -12.08 2.71 10.03
C HIS A 271 -11.66 3.66 11.15
N GLN A 272 -11.30 3.14 12.33
CA GLN A 272 -10.80 3.94 13.45
C GLN A 272 -9.38 4.46 13.20
N LEU A 273 -8.50 3.62 12.64
CA LEU A 273 -7.08 3.96 12.42
C LEU A 273 -6.89 4.86 11.20
N TYR A 274 -7.65 4.62 10.13
CA TYR A 274 -7.43 5.17 8.80
C TYR A 274 -8.66 5.91 8.29
N SER A 275 -8.78 7.21 8.59
CA SER A 275 -9.86 8.04 8.07
C SER A 275 -9.35 9.35 7.49
N TRP A 276 -9.97 9.83 6.41
CA TRP A 276 -9.61 11.10 5.79
C TRP A 276 -9.75 12.31 6.72
N PRO A 277 -10.79 12.40 7.60
CA PRO A 277 -10.84 13.48 8.59
C PRO A 277 -9.65 13.48 9.56
N ARG A 278 -9.22 12.29 10.03
CA ARG A 278 -8.03 12.17 10.88
C ARG A 278 -6.75 12.60 10.13
N PHE A 279 -6.58 12.16 8.89
CA PHE A 279 -5.49 12.59 8.03
C PHE A 279 -5.47 14.11 7.89
N ALA A 280 -6.59 14.72 7.50
CA ALA A 280 -6.70 16.16 7.29
C ALA A 280 -6.36 16.97 8.56
N ASN A 281 -6.86 16.54 9.73
CA ASN A 281 -6.58 17.20 11.00
C ASN A 281 -5.09 17.15 11.36
N HIS A 282 -4.43 16.00 11.14
CA HIS A 282 -2.99 15.88 11.41
C HIS A 282 -2.16 16.74 10.43
N VAL A 283 -2.49 16.71 9.15
CA VAL A 283 -1.83 17.54 8.13
C VAL A 283 -1.99 19.03 8.47
N HIS A 284 -3.19 19.44 8.87
CA HIS A 284 -3.47 20.83 9.27
C HIS A 284 -2.61 21.24 10.47
N ALA A 285 -2.54 20.42 11.52
CA ALA A 285 -1.72 20.72 12.69
C ALA A 285 -0.22 20.83 12.37
N ILE A 286 0.29 19.97 11.48
CA ILE A 286 1.68 20.05 11.00
C ILE A 286 1.90 21.34 10.22
N TRP A 287 0.93 21.68 9.37
CA TRP A 287 0.95 22.92 8.59
C TRP A 287 1.04 24.17 9.48
N GLU A 288 0.15 24.27 10.47
CA GLU A 288 0.15 25.42 11.40
C GLU A 288 1.48 25.54 12.16
N ASN A 289 2.04 24.42 12.62
CA ASN A 289 3.32 24.40 13.31
C ASN A 289 4.48 24.88 12.40
N ALA A 290 4.52 24.41 11.16
CA ALA A 290 5.54 24.82 10.19
C ALA A 290 5.40 26.30 9.80
N ALA A 291 4.17 26.79 9.62
CA ALA A 291 3.90 28.20 9.26
C ALA A 291 4.21 29.17 10.40
N ASN A 292 3.96 28.79 11.66
CA ASN A 292 4.18 29.63 12.84
C ASN A 292 5.63 29.58 13.37
N GLY A 293 6.42 28.59 12.96
CA GLY A 293 7.84 28.44 13.34
C GLY A 293 8.79 29.36 12.57
N HIS A 294 8.24 30.19 11.70
CA HIS A 294 8.92 31.20 10.89
C HIS A 294 8.48 32.62 11.27
#